data_666aa4f8562912ea346c113175b3c96c
#
_entry.id   666aa4f8562912ea346c113175b3c96c
#
_cell.length_a   1.000
_cell.length_b   1.000
_cell.length_c   1.000
_cell.angle_alpha   90.00
_cell.angle_beta   90.00
_cell.angle_gamma   90.00
#
_symmetry.space_group_name_H-M   'P 1'
#
loop_
_entity.id
_entity.type
_entity.pdbx_description
1 polymer ?
#
loop_
_entity_poly.entity_id
_entity_poly.type
_entity_poly.pdbx_seq_one_letter_code
_entity_poly.pdbx_strand_id
1 'polypeptide(L)'
;SAGYNKKYDTNKDIINLSNNLQYDSYDKYFKTGLKSNWNFILKNANITSDTDEIKSTNNLLSAFHYNFNLPLINKGELLDSIIDPKMSVRFSPNKTKNINNVERRMDYNNIFDLNRISIEDTLEGGESITMGFDYKLVKSNDSSELLKLGLAQVFRNNKNEDLPSNSTLGSTSSDVFGSISVNSNDTVK
;
A
#
# COMPACT_ATOMS: atom_id res chain seq x y z
N SER A 1 16.08 5.98 -4.87
CA SER A 1 16.14 7.43 -4.62
C SER A 1 16.93 7.71 -3.34
N ALA A 2 17.71 8.75 -3.32
CA ALA A 2 18.42 9.25 -2.16
C ALA A 2 17.97 10.69 -1.89
N GLY A 3 17.59 10.99 -0.66
CA GLY A 3 17.18 12.32 -0.25
C GLY A 3 18.06 12.84 0.89
N TYR A 4 18.48 14.10 0.80
CA TYR A 4 19.18 14.82 1.85
C TYR A 4 18.33 16.03 2.25
N ASN A 5 17.92 16.10 3.52
CA ASN A 5 17.23 17.26 4.08
C ASN A 5 18.00 17.78 5.30
N LYS A 6 18.44 19.03 5.22
CA LYS A 6 18.98 19.76 6.38
C LYS A 6 17.97 20.80 6.84
N LYS A 7 17.46 20.64 8.06
CA LYS A 7 16.54 21.60 8.68
C LYS A 7 17.34 22.47 9.64
N TYR A 8 17.40 23.77 9.37
CA TYR A 8 17.98 24.76 10.30
C TYR A 8 16.86 25.30 11.19
N ASP A 9 16.92 25.00 12.46
CA ASP A 9 16.18 25.74 13.47
C ASP A 9 17.21 26.42 14.38
N THR A 10 16.94 27.61 14.81
CA THR A 10 17.80 28.69 15.32
C THR A 10 18.98 28.36 16.23
N ASN A 11 19.35 27.13 16.49
CA ASN A 11 20.57 26.66 17.14
C ASN A 11 20.74 25.12 17.12
N LYS A 12 20.04 24.38 16.22
CA LYS A 12 20.08 22.92 16.23
C LYS A 12 20.29 22.41 14.79
N ASP A 13 21.39 21.74 14.55
CA ASP A 13 21.65 21.07 13.26
C ASP A 13 21.10 19.64 13.30
N ILE A 14 20.08 19.36 12.49
CA ILE A 14 19.54 18.01 12.28
C ILE A 14 19.83 17.62 10.83
N ILE A 15 20.60 16.56 10.66
CA ILE A 15 20.85 15.98 9.34
C ILE A 15 20.05 14.69 9.22
N ASN A 16 19.14 14.66 8.25
CA ASN A 16 18.39 13.47 7.91
C ASN A 16 18.85 12.97 6.53
N LEU A 17 19.45 11.76 6.48
CA LEU A 17 19.87 11.10 5.26
C LEU A 17 19.02 9.86 5.08
N SER A 18 18.17 9.84 4.05
CA SER A 18 17.36 8.68 3.70
C SER A 18 17.73 8.12 2.32
N ASN A 19 17.88 6.81 2.26
CA ASN A 19 18.07 6.06 1.02
C ASN A 19 16.96 5.03 0.88
N ASN A 20 16.36 4.94 -0.29
CA ASN A 20 15.31 3.99 -0.58
C ASN A 20 15.66 3.21 -1.86
N LEU A 21 15.75 1.89 -1.72
CA LEU A 21 15.86 0.94 -2.83
C LEU A 21 14.55 0.15 -2.90
N GLN A 22 13.84 0.25 -4.01
CA GLN A 22 12.66 -0.54 -4.28
C GLN A 22 12.88 -1.35 -5.56
N TYR A 23 12.47 -2.60 -5.51
CA TYR A 23 12.44 -3.49 -6.66
C TYR A 23 11.02 -4.03 -6.85
N ASP A 24 10.51 -3.91 -8.06
CA ASP A 24 9.23 -4.43 -8.49
C ASP A 24 9.48 -5.48 -9.58
N SER A 25 9.04 -6.72 -9.35
CA SER A 25 9.17 -7.79 -10.34
C SER A 25 8.18 -7.60 -11.47
N TYR A 26 8.48 -8.19 -12.63
CA TYR A 26 7.51 -8.31 -13.70
C TYR A 26 6.33 -9.20 -13.31
N ASP A 27 5.18 -8.94 -13.92
CA ASP A 27 4.00 -9.78 -13.79
C ASP A 27 4.26 -11.16 -14.42
N LYS A 28 3.98 -12.20 -13.64
CA LYS A 28 3.99 -13.59 -14.10
C LYS A 28 2.56 -14.07 -14.32
N TYR A 29 2.27 -14.54 -15.52
CA TYR A 29 0.97 -15.07 -15.89
C TYR A 29 1.02 -16.60 -15.93
N PHE A 30 0.04 -17.24 -15.28
CA PHE A 30 -0.12 -18.69 -15.28
C PHE A 30 -1.21 -19.10 -16.29
N LYS A 31 -1.18 -20.36 -16.71
CA LYS A 31 -2.17 -20.89 -17.67
C LYS A 31 -3.62 -20.84 -17.15
N THR A 32 -3.81 -20.76 -15.84
CA THR A 32 -5.11 -20.61 -15.19
C THR A 32 -5.68 -19.20 -15.26
N GLY A 33 -4.95 -18.22 -15.83
CA GLY A 33 -5.29 -16.79 -15.78
C GLY A 33 -4.81 -16.07 -14.51
N LEU A 34 -4.27 -16.81 -13.53
CA LEU A 34 -3.69 -16.21 -12.34
C LEU A 34 -2.47 -15.36 -12.74
N LYS A 35 -2.45 -14.13 -12.25
CA LYS A 35 -1.36 -13.19 -12.35
C LYS A 35 -0.68 -13.04 -10.99
N SER A 36 0.64 -12.98 -10.95
CA SER A 36 1.38 -12.70 -9.72
C SER A 36 2.59 -11.81 -9.96
N ASN A 37 2.96 -11.04 -8.96
CA ASN A 37 4.22 -10.31 -8.90
C ASN A 37 4.69 -10.20 -7.45
N TRP A 38 5.93 -9.77 -7.25
CA TRP A 38 6.46 -9.47 -5.94
C TRP A 38 7.25 -8.17 -5.94
N ASN A 39 7.27 -7.52 -4.80
CA ASN A 39 7.92 -6.25 -4.57
C ASN A 39 8.78 -6.35 -3.31
N PHE A 40 9.88 -5.63 -3.30
CA PHE A 40 10.77 -5.52 -2.17
C PHE A 40 11.18 -4.07 -1.97
N ILE A 41 11.25 -3.64 -0.72
CA ILE A 41 11.75 -2.33 -0.35
C ILE A 41 12.81 -2.45 0.74
N LEU A 42 13.88 -1.69 0.57
CA LEU A 42 14.92 -1.48 1.58
C LEU A 42 15.06 0.02 1.80
N LYS A 43 14.82 0.46 3.03
CA LYS A 43 14.98 1.85 3.46
C LYS A 43 16.10 1.94 4.48
N ASN A 44 17.00 2.87 4.28
CA ASN A 44 17.98 3.29 5.28
C ASN A 44 17.68 4.74 5.68
N ALA A 45 17.32 4.95 6.94
CA ALA A 45 17.04 6.27 7.48
C ALA A 45 18.01 6.58 8.62
N ASN A 46 18.86 7.56 8.41
CA ASN A 46 19.85 8.03 9.38
C ASN A 46 19.48 9.45 9.81
N ILE A 47 19.33 9.63 11.11
CA ILE A 47 19.14 10.94 11.73
C ILE A 47 20.36 11.21 12.59
N THR A 48 21.06 12.30 12.31
CA THR A 48 22.15 12.81 13.13
C THR A 48 21.75 14.15 13.69
N SER A 49 21.88 14.32 15.00
CA SER A 49 21.56 15.56 15.72
C SER A 49 22.65 15.88 16.73
N ASP A 50 22.98 17.16 16.89
CA ASP A 50 23.94 17.67 17.86
C ASP A 50 23.27 17.95 19.22
N THR A 51 21.98 17.62 19.38
CA THR A 51 21.23 17.92 20.60
C THR A 51 20.84 16.66 21.34
N ASP A 52 20.89 16.71 22.68
CA ASP A 52 20.47 15.60 23.57
C ASP A 52 18.97 15.28 23.46
N GLU A 53 18.15 16.18 22.88
CA GLU A 53 16.71 16.00 22.72
C GLU A 53 16.36 15.05 21.57
N ILE A 54 17.20 14.99 20.53
CA ILE A 54 16.98 14.12 19.36
C ILE A 54 18.13 13.15 19.26
N LYS A 55 17.86 11.89 19.60
CA LYS A 55 18.88 10.84 19.48
C LYS A 55 19.20 10.56 18.02
N SER A 56 20.50 10.54 17.72
CA SER A 56 20.98 10.02 16.45
C SER A 56 20.55 8.55 16.28
N THR A 57 19.91 8.24 15.15
CA THR A 57 19.41 6.90 14.85
C THR A 57 19.86 6.45 13.47
N ASN A 58 20.15 5.17 13.36
CA ASN A 58 20.41 4.51 12.09
C ASN A 58 19.47 3.32 11.99
N ASN A 59 18.49 3.41 11.09
CA ASN A 59 17.48 2.39 10.89
C ASN A 59 17.57 1.81 9.49
N LEU A 60 17.74 0.50 9.41
CA LEU A 60 17.62 -0.26 8.18
C LEU A 60 16.30 -1.02 8.21
N LEU A 61 15.38 -0.65 7.34
CA LEU A 61 14.03 -1.18 7.27
C LEU A 61 13.83 -1.92 5.94
N SER A 62 13.14 -3.05 5.99
CA SER A 62 12.84 -3.83 4.79
C SER A 62 11.43 -4.39 4.81
N ALA A 63 10.83 -4.56 3.65
CA ALA A 63 9.57 -5.27 3.50
C ALA A 63 9.54 -6.02 2.17
N PHE A 64 8.88 -7.16 2.19
CA PHE A 64 8.60 -7.99 1.04
C PHE A 64 7.08 -8.12 0.86
N HIS A 65 6.64 -8.12 -0.38
CA HIS A 65 5.23 -8.15 -0.75
C HIS A 65 5.03 -9.07 -1.95
N TYR A 66 4.08 -9.98 -1.87
CA TYR A 66 3.71 -10.86 -2.96
C TYR A 66 2.24 -10.68 -3.30
N ASN A 67 1.94 -10.40 -4.56
CA ASN A 67 0.61 -10.10 -5.05
C ASN A 67 0.11 -11.20 -5.97
N PHE A 68 -1.20 -11.48 -5.84
CA PHE A 68 -1.94 -12.38 -6.70
C PHE A 68 -3.24 -11.71 -7.14
N ASN A 69 -3.62 -11.89 -8.39
CA ASN A 69 -4.95 -11.56 -8.86
C ASN A 69 -5.39 -12.51 -9.98
N LEU A 70 -6.69 -12.70 -10.07
CA LEU A 70 -7.30 -13.65 -11.02
C LEU A 70 -8.48 -12.99 -11.73
N PRO A 71 -8.24 -12.21 -12.80
CA PRO A 71 -9.31 -11.54 -13.53
C PRO A 71 -10.19 -12.56 -14.25
N LEU A 72 -11.47 -12.59 -13.91
CA LEU A 72 -12.50 -13.40 -14.50
C LEU A 72 -13.41 -12.50 -15.35
N ILE A 73 -13.55 -12.81 -16.63
CA ILE A 73 -14.29 -11.99 -17.59
C ILE A 73 -15.53 -12.76 -18.05
N ASN A 74 -16.70 -12.14 -17.88
CA ASN A 74 -17.94 -12.59 -18.49
C ASN A 74 -18.32 -11.63 -19.61
N LYS A 75 -18.26 -12.12 -20.86
CA LYS A 75 -18.57 -11.33 -22.06
C LYS A 75 -20.06 -11.30 -22.31
N GLY A 76 -20.63 -10.11 -22.45
CA GLY A 76 -22.01 -9.87 -22.87
C GLY A 76 -22.05 -9.22 -24.26
N GLU A 77 -23.25 -9.05 -24.80
CA GLU A 77 -23.44 -8.43 -26.12
C GLU A 77 -23.14 -6.91 -26.09
N LEU A 78 -23.53 -6.24 -25.03
CA LEU A 78 -23.38 -4.78 -24.87
C LEU A 78 -22.37 -4.43 -23.77
N LEU A 79 -22.32 -5.23 -22.71
CA LEU A 79 -21.52 -4.96 -21.51
C LEU A 79 -20.77 -6.24 -21.11
N ASP A 80 -19.50 -6.08 -20.86
CA ASP A 80 -18.66 -7.11 -20.24
C ASP A 80 -18.53 -6.85 -18.75
N SER A 81 -18.61 -7.89 -17.93
CA SER A 81 -18.35 -7.82 -16.51
C SER A 81 -17.04 -8.51 -16.14
N ILE A 82 -16.24 -7.85 -15.32
CA ILE A 82 -14.93 -8.35 -14.89
C ILE A 82 -14.93 -8.37 -13.37
N ILE A 83 -14.66 -9.56 -12.79
CA ILE A 83 -14.37 -9.71 -11.37
C ILE A 83 -12.89 -10.07 -11.26
N ASP A 84 -12.13 -9.31 -10.47
CA ASP A 84 -10.72 -9.53 -10.24
C ASP A 84 -10.44 -9.73 -8.74
N PRO A 85 -10.58 -10.97 -8.21
CA PRO A 85 -10.14 -11.29 -6.85
C PRO A 85 -8.66 -11.02 -6.70
N LYS A 86 -8.28 -10.38 -5.59
CA LYS A 86 -6.92 -9.97 -5.26
C LYS A 86 -6.52 -10.46 -3.89
N MET A 87 -5.28 -10.87 -3.77
CA MET A 87 -4.66 -11.17 -2.50
C MET A 87 -3.24 -10.65 -2.50
N SER A 88 -2.81 -10.10 -1.39
CA SER A 88 -1.40 -9.80 -1.17
C SER A 88 -0.92 -10.30 0.18
N VAL A 89 0.29 -10.82 0.20
CA VAL A 89 0.98 -11.26 1.41
C VAL A 89 2.16 -10.33 1.63
N ARG A 90 2.23 -9.73 2.81
CA ARG A 90 3.26 -8.77 3.18
C ARG A 90 4.00 -9.24 4.43
N PHE A 91 5.32 -9.12 4.39
CA PHE A 91 6.21 -9.42 5.50
C PHE A 91 7.25 -8.30 5.68
N SER A 92 7.43 -7.84 6.91
CA SER A 92 8.50 -6.94 7.30
C SER A 92 9.08 -7.40 8.65
N PRO A 93 10.39 -7.71 8.72
CA PRO A 93 11.03 -8.17 9.95
C PRO A 93 11.21 -7.04 10.98
N ASN A 94 11.03 -5.80 10.57
CA ASN A 94 11.29 -4.64 11.39
C ASN A 94 10.13 -4.36 12.33
N LYS A 95 10.44 -3.79 13.49
CA LYS A 95 9.42 -3.18 14.36
C LYS A 95 8.94 -1.88 13.73
N THR A 96 7.64 -1.64 13.73
CA THR A 96 7.07 -0.35 13.31
C THR A 96 7.54 0.73 14.30
N LYS A 97 7.99 1.88 13.80
CA LYS A 97 8.17 3.07 14.63
C LYS A 97 6.80 3.47 15.15
N ASN A 98 6.74 3.89 16.44
CA ASN A 98 5.48 4.35 17.00
C ASN A 98 4.98 5.61 16.26
N ILE A 99 3.90 5.46 15.53
CA ILE A 99 3.21 6.47 14.76
C ILE A 99 1.73 6.53 15.11
N ASN A 100 1.34 6.04 16.29
CA ASN A 100 -0.07 5.94 16.70
C ASN A 100 -0.79 7.30 16.74
N ASN A 101 -0.04 8.38 16.97
CA ASN A 101 -0.56 9.76 16.97
C ASN A 101 -0.49 10.46 15.60
N VAL A 102 -0.01 9.76 14.57
CA VAL A 102 0.06 10.33 13.21
C VAL A 102 -1.26 10.09 12.51
N GLU A 103 -1.88 11.15 12.01
CA GLU A 103 -3.06 11.01 11.16
C GLU A 103 -2.67 10.45 9.80
N ARG A 104 -3.13 9.24 9.52
CA ARG A 104 -2.98 8.57 8.21
C ARG A 104 -4.28 7.93 7.83
N ARG A 105 -4.80 8.33 6.69
CA ARG A 105 -5.99 7.73 6.11
C ARG A 105 -5.59 6.59 5.20
N MET A 106 -6.15 5.42 5.49
CA MET A 106 -6.11 4.26 4.61
C MET A 106 -7.38 4.26 3.76
N ASP A 107 -7.22 3.91 2.50
CA ASP A 107 -8.33 3.74 1.58
C ASP A 107 -8.07 2.56 0.63
N TYR A 108 -9.03 2.28 -0.25
CA TYR A 108 -8.91 1.18 -1.20
C TYR A 108 -7.73 1.34 -2.16
N ASN A 109 -7.29 2.56 -2.48
CA ASN A 109 -6.24 2.80 -3.47
C ASN A 109 -4.85 2.43 -2.93
N ASN A 110 -4.64 2.55 -1.62
CA ASN A 110 -3.34 2.29 -0.99
C ASN A 110 -3.28 1.00 -0.17
N ILE A 111 -4.41 0.29 0.01
CA ILE A 111 -4.48 -0.88 0.89
C ILE A 111 -3.63 -2.06 0.40
N PHE A 112 -3.39 -2.15 -0.91
CA PHE A 112 -2.55 -3.18 -1.54
C PHE A 112 -1.10 -2.74 -1.76
N ASP A 113 -0.70 -1.56 -1.29
CA ASP A 113 0.66 -1.07 -1.46
C ASP A 113 1.65 -1.76 -0.53
N LEU A 114 2.89 -1.95 -0.99
CA LEU A 114 3.99 -2.44 -0.17
C LEU A 114 4.25 -1.51 1.04
N ASN A 115 4.16 -0.20 0.82
CA ASN A 115 4.34 0.84 1.83
C ASN A 115 3.06 1.65 2.02
N ARG A 116 2.03 1.02 2.59
CA ARG A 116 0.71 1.63 2.85
C ARG A 116 0.78 2.90 3.69
N ILE A 117 1.72 2.96 4.64
CA ILE A 117 1.87 4.09 5.55
C ILE A 117 2.45 5.31 4.84
N SER A 118 3.33 5.10 3.85
CA SER A 118 3.99 6.15 3.06
C SER A 118 4.69 7.22 3.92
N ILE A 119 5.28 6.84 5.07
CA ILE A 119 6.10 7.68 5.91
C ILE A 119 7.57 7.38 5.60
N GLU A 120 8.39 8.44 5.56
CA GLU A 120 9.73 8.37 5.02
C GLU A 120 10.68 7.51 5.88
N ASP A 121 10.60 7.64 7.19
CA ASP A 121 11.51 7.02 8.16
C ASP A 121 10.93 5.78 8.86
N THR A 122 9.85 5.20 8.33
CA THR A 122 9.24 3.99 8.89
C THR A 122 8.68 3.08 7.82
N LEU A 123 8.52 1.82 8.16
CA LEU A 123 7.74 0.81 7.45
C LEU A 123 6.82 0.10 8.45
N GLU A 124 5.69 -0.34 7.94
CA GLU A 124 4.79 -1.20 8.69
C GLU A 124 5.47 -2.54 8.96
N GLY A 125 5.64 -2.90 10.22
CA GLY A 125 6.25 -4.15 10.65
C GLY A 125 5.27 -5.32 10.74
N GLY A 126 5.83 -6.53 10.79
CA GLY A 126 5.08 -7.78 10.95
C GLY A 126 4.52 -8.35 9.66
N GLU A 127 3.58 -9.27 9.82
CA GLU A 127 2.97 -10.05 8.75
C GLU A 127 1.52 -9.63 8.53
N SER A 128 1.11 -9.52 7.28
CA SER A 128 -0.29 -9.26 6.95
C SER A 128 -0.67 -9.86 5.60
N ILE A 129 -1.95 -10.22 5.48
CA ILE A 129 -2.59 -10.63 4.25
C ILE A 129 -3.68 -9.61 3.97
N THR A 130 -3.70 -9.06 2.75
CA THR A 130 -4.79 -8.24 2.26
C THR A 130 -5.59 -9.05 1.26
N MET A 131 -6.89 -9.14 1.45
CA MET A 131 -7.81 -9.80 0.53
C MET A 131 -8.82 -8.79 0.02
N GLY A 132 -9.20 -8.91 -1.24
CA GLY A 132 -10.19 -8.04 -1.84
C GLY A 132 -10.57 -8.45 -3.24
N PHE A 133 -11.37 -7.62 -3.88
CA PHE A 133 -11.69 -7.79 -5.30
C PHE A 133 -12.05 -6.44 -5.92
N ASP A 134 -11.83 -6.35 -7.24
CA ASP A 134 -12.43 -5.35 -8.10
C ASP A 134 -13.58 -5.99 -8.90
N TYR A 135 -14.68 -5.25 -9.04
CA TYR A 135 -15.70 -5.50 -10.04
C TYR A 135 -15.75 -4.34 -11.02
N LYS A 136 -15.72 -4.65 -12.31
CA LYS A 136 -15.82 -3.65 -13.38
C LYS A 136 -16.91 -4.02 -14.35
N LEU A 137 -17.66 -3.02 -14.79
CA LEU A 137 -18.60 -3.10 -15.89
C LEU A 137 -18.07 -2.21 -17.01
N VAL A 138 -17.79 -2.80 -18.15
CA VAL A 138 -17.21 -2.12 -19.31
C VAL A 138 -18.08 -2.32 -20.55
N LYS A 139 -18.06 -1.36 -21.48
CA LYS A 139 -18.73 -1.52 -22.77
C LYS A 139 -17.96 -2.53 -23.63
N SER A 140 -18.68 -3.47 -24.25
CA SER A 140 -18.05 -4.52 -25.09
C SER A 140 -17.43 -3.98 -26.38
N ASN A 141 -17.89 -2.83 -26.88
CA ASN A 141 -17.44 -2.25 -28.14
C ASN A 141 -16.11 -1.48 -28.05
N ASP A 142 -15.87 -0.73 -26.96
CA ASP A 142 -14.74 0.16 -26.79
C ASP A 142 -13.99 -0.01 -25.45
N SER A 143 -14.42 -1.00 -24.63
CA SER A 143 -13.88 -1.28 -23.31
C SER A 143 -13.91 -0.09 -22.35
N SER A 144 -14.77 0.92 -22.59
CA SER A 144 -14.94 2.03 -21.67
C SER A 144 -15.55 1.57 -20.35
N GLU A 145 -14.92 1.95 -19.24
CA GLU A 145 -15.37 1.59 -17.90
C GLU A 145 -16.57 2.45 -17.51
N LEU A 146 -17.69 1.80 -17.17
CA LEU A 146 -18.93 2.45 -16.72
C LEU A 146 -19.02 2.46 -15.19
N LEU A 147 -18.66 1.33 -14.57
CA LEU A 147 -18.71 1.15 -13.14
C LEU A 147 -17.46 0.41 -12.68
N LYS A 148 -16.87 0.87 -11.61
CA LYS A 148 -15.84 0.15 -10.87
C LYS A 148 -16.21 0.15 -9.39
N LEU A 149 -16.20 -1.04 -8.80
CA LEU A 149 -16.35 -1.27 -7.36
C LEU A 149 -15.11 -1.98 -6.87
N GLY A 150 -14.62 -1.60 -5.70
CA GLY A 150 -13.52 -2.28 -5.04
C GLY A 150 -13.83 -2.50 -3.57
N LEU A 151 -13.51 -3.68 -3.04
CA LEU A 151 -13.56 -3.99 -1.61
C LEU A 151 -12.29 -4.70 -1.20
N ALA A 152 -11.74 -4.33 -0.03
CA ALA A 152 -10.55 -4.99 0.53
C ALA A 152 -10.55 -4.94 2.06
N GLN A 153 -9.87 -5.91 2.67
CA GLN A 153 -9.65 -6.01 4.11
C GLN A 153 -8.25 -6.56 4.40
N VAL A 154 -7.64 -6.10 5.49
CA VAL A 154 -6.32 -6.55 5.96
C VAL A 154 -6.50 -7.47 7.16
N PHE A 155 -5.77 -8.57 7.15
CA PHE A 155 -5.66 -9.51 8.27
C PHE A 155 -4.20 -9.56 8.72
N ARG A 156 -3.98 -9.51 10.04
CA ARG A 156 -2.67 -9.58 10.68
C ARG A 156 -2.58 -10.76 11.62
N ASN A 157 -1.41 -11.35 11.71
CA ASN A 157 -1.14 -12.39 12.69
C ASN A 157 -1.19 -11.82 14.13
N ASN A 158 -0.59 -10.64 14.33
CA ASN A 158 -0.54 -9.97 15.62
C ASN A 158 -1.00 -8.51 15.48
N LYS A 159 -1.67 -8.00 16.52
CA LYS A 159 -1.99 -6.58 16.64
C LYS A 159 -0.70 -5.74 16.64
N ASN A 160 -0.72 -4.60 15.96
CA ASN A 160 0.38 -3.64 15.91
C ASN A 160 -0.09 -2.28 16.43
N GLU A 161 0.17 -2.00 17.70
CA GLU A 161 -0.28 -0.79 18.39
C GLU A 161 0.54 0.46 18.03
N ASP A 162 1.66 0.28 17.36
CA ASP A 162 2.50 1.38 16.87
C ASP A 162 1.95 2.04 15.58
N LEU A 163 0.90 1.46 14.96
CA LEU A 163 0.23 2.02 13.80
C LEU A 163 -0.80 3.10 14.20
N PRO A 164 -1.21 3.98 13.26
CA PRO A 164 -2.14 5.08 13.54
C PRO A 164 -3.41 4.61 14.24
N SER A 165 -3.74 5.23 15.37
CA SER A 165 -4.88 4.85 16.22
C SER A 165 -6.24 5.21 15.60
N ASN A 166 -6.26 6.13 14.64
CA ASN A 166 -7.44 6.50 13.85
C ASN A 166 -7.73 5.54 12.67
N SER A 167 -6.96 4.45 12.57
CA SER A 167 -7.11 3.41 11.55
C SER A 167 -7.15 2.03 12.21
N THR A 168 -7.96 1.13 11.69
CA THR A 168 -8.01 -0.27 12.13
C THR A 168 -6.92 -1.14 11.51
N LEU A 169 -5.98 -0.53 10.74
CA LEU A 169 -4.88 -1.25 10.10
C LEU A 169 -4.00 -2.03 11.09
N GLY A 170 -3.84 -1.52 12.31
CA GLY A 170 -3.10 -2.17 13.38
C GLY A 170 -3.82 -3.35 14.06
N SER A 171 -5.11 -3.51 13.84
CA SER A 171 -5.91 -4.61 14.38
C SER A 171 -5.60 -5.93 13.69
N THR A 172 -5.93 -7.06 14.31
CA THR A 172 -5.82 -8.39 13.68
C THR A 172 -6.72 -8.54 12.45
N SER A 173 -7.83 -7.79 12.41
CA SER A 173 -8.69 -7.61 11.25
C SER A 173 -9.02 -6.13 11.13
N SER A 174 -8.74 -5.53 9.98
CA SER A 174 -9.09 -4.13 9.72
C SER A 174 -10.57 -3.98 9.39
N ASP A 175 -11.04 -2.73 9.30
CA ASP A 175 -12.30 -2.43 8.62
C ASP A 175 -12.23 -2.85 7.15
N VAL A 176 -13.39 -2.96 6.52
CA VAL A 176 -13.50 -3.16 5.08
C VAL A 176 -13.36 -1.80 4.40
N PHE A 177 -12.37 -1.71 3.50
CA PHE A 177 -12.15 -0.54 2.66
C PHE A 177 -12.87 -0.73 1.33
N GLY A 178 -13.63 0.29 0.92
CA GLY A 178 -14.38 0.24 -0.32
C GLY A 178 -14.11 1.44 -1.21
N SER A 179 -14.26 1.24 -2.51
CA SER A 179 -14.28 2.29 -3.51
C SER A 179 -15.39 2.07 -4.52
N ILE A 180 -15.97 3.16 -5.00
CA ILE A 180 -16.93 3.16 -6.11
C ILE A 180 -16.58 4.29 -7.06
N SER A 181 -16.54 3.97 -8.34
CA SER A 181 -16.38 4.94 -9.42
C SER A 181 -17.42 4.67 -10.50
N VAL A 182 -18.13 5.70 -10.91
CA VAL A 182 -19.12 5.65 -11.98
C VAL A 182 -18.75 6.68 -13.03
N ASN A 183 -18.50 6.22 -14.26
CA ASN A 183 -18.19 7.07 -15.40
C ASN A 183 -19.45 7.20 -16.26
N SER A 184 -20.11 8.35 -16.17
CA SER A 184 -21.21 8.70 -17.07
C SER A 184 -20.64 9.51 -18.24
N ASN A 185 -20.32 8.82 -19.34
CA ASN A 185 -19.87 9.47 -20.60
C ASN A 185 -21.04 9.88 -21.49
N ASP A 186 -22.25 9.95 -20.98
CA ASP A 186 -23.39 10.48 -21.73
C ASP A 186 -23.31 12.01 -21.72
N THR A 187 -22.61 12.56 -22.71
CA THR A 187 -22.87 13.91 -23.16
C THR A 187 -24.30 13.87 -23.71
N VAL A 188 -25.26 14.24 -22.86
CA VAL A 188 -26.62 14.55 -23.34
C VAL A 188 -26.47 15.70 -24.32
N LYS A 189 -26.63 15.40 -25.61
CA LYS A 189 -26.80 16.41 -26.67
C LYS A 189 -28.24 16.84 -26.69
#